data_a7e0be5ed116f57206f2fa6d33a7fe79
#
_entry.id   a7e0be5ed116f57206f2fa6d33a7fe79
#
_cell.length_a   1.000
_cell.length_b   1.000
_cell.length_c   1.000
_cell.angle_alpha   90.00
_cell.angle_beta   90.00
_cell.angle_gamma   90.00
#
_symmetry.space_group_name_H-M   'P 1'
#
loop_
_entity.id
_entity.type
_entity.pdbx_description
1 polymer ?
#
loop_
_entity_poly.entity_id
_entity_poly.type
_entity_poly.pdbx_seq_one_letter_code
_entity_poly.pdbx_strand_id
1 'polypeptide(L)'
;MNWTKFQTYGMAPDKAFEVLCNQVFENWCKEEYKSDIASIRVVNGAGGDGGVESYAVLKDGTIIGLQAKWFPTSMTSSQIAQIKSSIKTAKKVRPKISRYIVCIPRDLSSKTAQSENAEDTRWDNMITDMGLEYPDLTVELWNETKLVTELQKPALAGIFKFWFENAEVSDESVYYAFEKAKNSWLMTKYVPELNAFGSIAHVVSQLLGEIGQRKKQTKTFQKIHELCKDYYSAAEA
;
A
#
# COMPACT_ATOMS: atom_id res chain seq x y z
N MET A 1 2.92 -13.78 -6.87
CA MET A 1 3.94 -12.81 -6.40
C MET A 1 5.00 -13.55 -5.60
N ASN A 2 6.25 -13.11 -5.60
CA ASN A 2 7.25 -13.79 -4.78
C ASN A 2 7.44 -13.05 -3.45
N TRP A 3 6.76 -13.48 -2.40
CA TRP A 3 6.85 -12.89 -1.06
C TRP A 3 8.25 -13.00 -0.41
N THR A 4 9.15 -13.84 -0.97
CA THR A 4 10.55 -13.87 -0.52
C THR A 4 11.31 -12.60 -0.91
N LYS A 5 10.79 -11.84 -1.88
CA LYS A 5 11.32 -10.52 -2.29
C LYS A 5 10.64 -9.36 -1.57
N PHE A 6 9.66 -9.63 -0.72
CA PHE A 6 8.96 -8.59 0.02
C PHE A 6 9.91 -7.87 0.98
N GLN A 7 10.08 -6.57 0.77
CA GLN A 7 11.00 -5.74 1.53
C GLN A 7 10.30 -5.23 2.78
N THR A 8 10.73 -5.66 3.96
CA THR A 8 10.10 -5.23 5.22
C THR A 8 10.68 -3.94 5.78
N TYR A 9 11.83 -3.49 5.26
CA TYR A 9 12.54 -2.28 5.73
C TYR A 9 12.77 -2.25 7.25
N GLY A 10 13.05 -3.41 7.83
CA GLY A 10 13.26 -3.57 9.27
C GLY A 10 11.99 -3.65 10.12
N MET A 11 10.82 -3.55 9.53
CA MET A 11 9.55 -3.83 10.20
C MET A 11 9.32 -5.33 10.38
N ALA A 12 8.49 -5.72 11.34
CA ALA A 12 7.96 -7.07 11.41
C ALA A 12 7.12 -7.38 10.14
N PRO A 13 7.17 -8.60 9.58
CA PRO A 13 6.50 -8.92 8.31
C PRO A 13 4.99 -8.64 8.31
N ASP A 14 4.31 -8.86 9.43
CA ASP A 14 2.88 -8.55 9.61
C ASP A 14 2.62 -7.04 9.52
N LYS A 15 3.48 -6.21 10.10
CA LYS A 15 3.38 -4.75 10.02
C LYS A 15 3.69 -4.21 8.63
N ALA A 16 4.71 -4.74 7.97
CA ALA A 16 5.02 -4.38 6.59
C ALA A 16 3.85 -4.74 5.64
N PHE A 17 3.26 -5.92 5.83
CA PHE A 17 2.10 -6.36 5.07
C PHE A 17 0.86 -5.50 5.32
N GLU A 18 0.61 -5.11 6.56
CA GLU A 18 -0.45 -4.17 6.94
C GLU A 18 -0.31 -2.84 6.18
N VAL A 19 0.91 -2.26 6.17
CA VAL A 19 1.16 -1.00 5.45
C VAL A 19 0.93 -1.16 3.95
N LEU A 20 1.43 -2.23 3.34
CA LEU A 20 1.17 -2.53 1.93
C LEU A 20 -0.34 -2.62 1.64
N CYS A 21 -1.07 -3.41 2.43
CA CYS A 21 -2.52 -3.59 2.25
C CYS A 21 -3.28 -2.27 2.40
N ASN A 22 -2.90 -1.42 3.35
CA ASN A 22 -3.50 -0.10 3.54
C ASN A 22 -3.30 0.81 2.31
N GLN A 23 -2.11 0.80 1.69
CA GLN A 23 -1.81 1.55 0.47
C GLN A 23 -2.64 1.06 -0.73
N VAL A 24 -2.75 -0.26 -0.90
CA VAL A 24 -3.56 -0.87 -1.97
C VAL A 24 -5.04 -0.54 -1.76
N PHE A 25 -5.54 -0.66 -0.53
CA PHE A 25 -6.91 -0.36 -0.17
C PHE A 25 -7.28 1.11 -0.41
N GLU A 26 -6.41 2.04 -0.03
CA GLU A 26 -6.63 3.46 -0.26
C GLU A 26 -6.79 3.77 -1.75
N ASN A 27 -5.91 3.23 -2.59
CA ASN A 27 -6.00 3.41 -4.03
C ASN A 27 -7.26 2.78 -4.61
N TRP A 28 -7.56 1.54 -4.20
CA TRP A 28 -8.75 0.83 -4.63
C TRP A 28 -10.04 1.58 -4.24
N CYS A 29 -10.14 2.11 -3.02
CA CYS A 29 -11.28 2.91 -2.60
C CYS A 29 -11.46 4.14 -3.49
N LYS A 30 -10.35 4.86 -3.81
CA LYS A 30 -10.38 6.03 -4.67
C LYS A 30 -10.86 5.71 -6.09
N GLU A 31 -10.53 4.54 -6.62
CA GLU A 31 -10.98 4.09 -7.93
C GLU A 31 -12.45 3.62 -7.92
N GLU A 32 -12.83 2.85 -6.90
CA GLU A 32 -14.15 2.22 -6.82
C GLU A 32 -15.25 3.24 -6.48
N TYR A 33 -15.00 4.08 -5.47
CA TYR A 33 -16.00 5.00 -4.93
C TYR A 33 -15.81 6.45 -5.37
N LYS A 34 -14.69 6.80 -5.97
CA LYS A 34 -14.41 8.13 -6.57
C LYS A 34 -14.86 9.28 -5.65
N SER A 35 -15.85 10.05 -6.11
CA SER A 35 -16.37 11.23 -5.41
C SER A 35 -17.21 10.89 -4.18
N ASP A 36 -17.60 9.63 -3.98
CA ASP A 36 -18.47 9.24 -2.86
C ASP A 36 -17.72 9.03 -1.56
N ILE A 37 -16.38 9.05 -1.60
CA ILE A 37 -15.55 8.99 -0.40
C ILE A 37 -15.66 10.30 0.39
N ALA A 38 -16.01 10.19 1.66
CA ALA A 38 -15.93 11.28 2.62
C ALA A 38 -14.57 11.32 3.33
N SER A 39 -14.03 10.14 3.73
CA SER A 39 -12.69 10.02 4.34
C SER A 39 -12.15 8.61 4.27
N ILE A 40 -10.81 8.49 4.28
CA ILE A 40 -10.10 7.22 4.49
C ILE A 40 -9.21 7.39 5.72
N ARG A 41 -9.17 6.39 6.60
CA ARG A 41 -8.43 6.43 7.85
C ARG A 41 -7.68 5.14 8.08
N VAL A 42 -6.41 5.26 8.44
CA VAL A 42 -5.59 4.17 8.97
C VAL A 42 -5.72 4.19 10.48
N VAL A 43 -5.89 3.02 11.10
CA VAL A 43 -6.07 2.88 12.55
C VAL A 43 -4.74 2.48 13.17
N ASN A 44 -4.31 3.20 14.20
CA ASN A 44 -3.15 2.80 14.98
C ASN A 44 -3.57 1.78 16.06
N GLY A 45 -3.04 0.56 15.98
CA GLY A 45 -3.39 -0.55 16.86
C GLY A 45 -2.92 -0.43 18.32
N ALA A 46 -2.27 0.65 18.74
CA ALA A 46 -1.74 0.81 20.11
C ALA A 46 -2.79 0.72 21.24
N GLY A 47 -4.07 0.90 20.93
CA GLY A 47 -5.20 0.76 21.86
C GLY A 47 -6.26 -0.26 21.41
N GLY A 48 -5.91 -1.11 20.43
CA GLY A 48 -6.83 -1.97 19.70
C GLY A 48 -7.34 -1.29 18.43
N ASP A 49 -7.30 -2.02 17.31
CA ASP A 49 -7.68 -1.54 15.97
C ASP A 49 -9.21 -1.47 15.76
N GLY A 50 -9.97 -1.93 16.73
CA GLY A 50 -11.43 -2.06 16.60
C GLY A 50 -11.82 -3.01 15.47
N GLY A 51 -10.98 -4.00 15.19
CA GLY A 51 -11.18 -5.05 14.18
C GLY A 51 -10.88 -4.62 12.74
N VAL A 52 -10.24 -3.48 12.49
CA VAL A 52 -9.82 -3.02 11.16
C VAL A 52 -8.50 -2.25 11.24
N GLU A 53 -7.62 -2.45 10.27
CA GLU A 53 -6.36 -1.69 10.12
C GLU A 53 -6.60 -0.35 9.42
N SER A 54 -7.55 -0.33 8.50
CA SER A 54 -8.01 0.90 7.86
C SER A 54 -9.48 0.81 7.46
N TYR A 55 -10.11 1.96 7.22
CA TYR A 55 -11.47 2.03 6.73
C TYR A 55 -11.73 3.29 5.93
N ALA A 56 -12.64 3.17 4.96
CA ALA A 56 -13.20 4.29 4.22
C ALA A 56 -14.62 4.57 4.72
N VAL A 57 -14.96 5.84 4.82
CA VAL A 57 -16.32 6.32 5.10
C VAL A 57 -16.85 6.97 3.84
N LEU A 58 -17.99 6.52 3.36
CA LEU A 58 -18.70 7.12 2.23
C LEU A 58 -19.56 8.30 2.69
N LYS A 59 -20.00 9.14 1.74
CA LYS A 59 -20.83 10.32 2.02
C LYS A 59 -22.18 9.99 2.65
N ASP A 60 -22.72 8.80 2.38
CA ASP A 60 -23.94 8.30 3.00
C ASP A 60 -23.73 7.72 4.43
N GLY A 61 -22.46 7.71 4.88
CA GLY A 61 -22.05 7.19 6.17
C GLY A 61 -21.77 5.68 6.18
N THR A 62 -21.87 5.00 5.04
CA THR A 62 -21.46 3.60 4.86
C THR A 62 -19.95 3.46 5.11
N ILE A 63 -19.53 2.37 5.73
CA ILE A 63 -18.14 2.10 6.06
C ILE A 63 -17.66 0.84 5.35
N ILE A 64 -16.49 0.94 4.73
CA ILE A 64 -15.75 -0.18 4.17
C ILE A 64 -14.50 -0.38 5.03
N GLY A 65 -14.32 -1.56 5.59
CA GLY A 65 -13.18 -1.88 6.45
C GLY A 65 -12.19 -2.82 5.80
N LEU A 66 -10.92 -2.68 6.15
CA LEU A 66 -9.84 -3.58 5.76
C LEU A 66 -9.16 -4.14 7.00
N GLN A 67 -8.84 -5.43 6.95
CA GLN A 67 -7.97 -6.13 7.89
C GLN A 67 -6.89 -6.89 7.14
N ALA A 68 -5.63 -6.69 7.50
CA ALA A 68 -4.50 -7.46 7.01
C ALA A 68 -4.12 -8.58 7.98
N LYS A 69 -3.87 -9.78 7.46
CA LYS A 69 -3.44 -10.94 8.25
C LYS A 69 -2.25 -11.62 7.57
N TRP A 70 -1.11 -11.58 8.21
CA TRP A 70 0.09 -12.23 7.72
C TRP A 70 0.04 -13.73 8.02
N PHE A 71 -0.63 -14.49 7.14
CA PHE A 71 -0.74 -15.95 7.20
C PHE A 71 0.00 -16.58 6.01
N PRO A 72 1.34 -16.61 6.01
CA PRO A 72 2.11 -17.00 4.81
C PRO A 72 2.07 -18.50 4.51
N THR A 73 1.75 -19.35 5.49
CA THR A 73 1.86 -20.81 5.32
C THR A 73 0.51 -21.52 5.19
N SER A 74 -0.46 -21.18 6.01
CA SER A 74 -1.78 -21.85 6.00
C SER A 74 -2.83 -20.96 6.63
N MET A 75 -4.12 -21.28 6.41
CA MET A 75 -5.24 -20.68 7.10
C MET A 75 -5.98 -21.76 7.89
N THR A 76 -5.55 -21.93 9.15
CA THR A 76 -6.09 -22.92 10.09
C THR A 76 -7.42 -22.46 10.69
N SER A 77 -8.12 -23.37 11.39
CA SER A 77 -9.35 -23.03 12.11
C SER A 77 -9.13 -21.93 13.17
N SER A 78 -7.95 -21.88 13.79
CA SER A 78 -7.58 -20.80 14.74
C SER A 78 -7.47 -19.44 14.05
N GLN A 79 -6.89 -19.41 12.86
CA GLN A 79 -6.78 -18.17 12.05
C GLN A 79 -8.14 -17.70 11.53
N ILE A 80 -9.02 -18.63 11.12
CA ILE A 80 -10.42 -18.33 10.81
C ILE A 80 -11.14 -17.74 12.04
N ALA A 81 -10.95 -18.30 13.23
CA ALA A 81 -11.53 -17.77 14.46
C ALA A 81 -11.02 -16.35 14.78
N GLN A 82 -9.74 -16.04 14.51
CA GLN A 82 -9.20 -14.69 14.65
C GLN A 82 -9.88 -13.70 13.68
N ILE A 83 -10.06 -14.08 12.41
CA ILE A 83 -10.77 -13.26 11.43
C ILE A 83 -12.21 -13.02 11.89
N LYS A 84 -12.92 -14.05 12.30
CA LYS A 84 -14.28 -13.99 12.84
C LYS A 84 -14.39 -13.00 14.01
N SER A 85 -13.44 -13.09 14.95
CA SER A 85 -13.38 -12.18 16.10
C SER A 85 -13.14 -10.72 15.68
N SER A 86 -12.27 -10.49 14.70
CA SER A 86 -12.02 -9.16 14.15
C SER A 86 -13.29 -8.58 13.47
N ILE A 87 -14.00 -9.37 12.66
CA ILE A 87 -15.26 -8.96 12.03
C ILE A 87 -16.30 -8.55 13.07
N LYS A 88 -16.50 -9.37 14.11
CA LYS A 88 -17.42 -9.07 15.21
C LYS A 88 -17.05 -7.79 15.94
N THR A 89 -15.77 -7.60 16.21
CA THR A 89 -15.26 -6.37 16.83
C THR A 89 -15.50 -5.17 15.91
N ALA A 90 -15.22 -5.30 14.62
CA ALA A 90 -15.42 -4.23 13.65
C ALA A 90 -16.90 -3.82 13.56
N LYS A 91 -17.83 -4.80 13.51
CA LYS A 91 -19.27 -4.55 13.46
C LYS A 91 -19.79 -3.91 14.75
N LYS A 92 -19.25 -4.34 15.91
CA LYS A 92 -19.57 -3.73 17.22
C LYS A 92 -19.14 -2.28 17.32
N VAL A 93 -17.90 -1.97 16.90
CA VAL A 93 -17.33 -0.63 16.99
C VAL A 93 -17.84 0.29 15.89
N ARG A 94 -18.11 -0.27 14.71
CA ARG A 94 -18.58 0.45 13.50
C ARG A 94 -19.84 -0.22 12.93
N PRO A 95 -21.02 0.00 13.51
CA PRO A 95 -22.26 -0.69 13.08
C PRO A 95 -22.61 -0.47 11.60
N LYS A 96 -22.19 0.65 11.01
CA LYS A 96 -22.41 1.00 9.59
C LYS A 96 -21.43 0.34 8.61
N ILE A 97 -20.55 -0.55 9.10
CA ILE A 97 -19.66 -1.30 8.20
C ILE A 97 -20.51 -2.30 7.39
N SER A 98 -20.47 -2.15 6.07
CA SER A 98 -21.25 -2.97 5.12
C SER A 98 -20.36 -3.84 4.23
N ARG A 99 -19.07 -3.52 4.13
CA ARG A 99 -18.08 -4.27 3.37
C ARG A 99 -16.82 -4.43 4.21
N TYR A 100 -16.37 -5.67 4.36
CA TYR A 100 -15.19 -6.00 5.17
C TYR A 100 -14.23 -6.83 4.34
N ILE A 101 -13.04 -6.30 4.11
CA ILE A 101 -12.01 -6.90 3.26
C ILE A 101 -10.94 -7.51 4.16
N VAL A 102 -10.65 -8.79 3.96
CA VAL A 102 -9.57 -9.52 4.63
C VAL A 102 -8.45 -9.76 3.65
N CYS A 103 -7.27 -9.21 3.90
CA CYS A 103 -6.07 -9.42 3.09
C CYS A 103 -5.22 -10.53 3.69
N ILE A 104 -4.77 -11.47 2.84
CA ILE A 104 -3.79 -12.51 3.19
C ILE A 104 -2.74 -12.65 2.07
N PRO A 105 -1.47 -13.01 2.38
CA PRO A 105 -0.37 -13.04 1.41
C PRO A 105 -0.32 -14.33 0.56
N ARG A 106 -1.43 -15.02 0.39
CA ARG A 106 -1.49 -16.31 -0.33
C ARG A 106 -2.88 -16.62 -0.84
N ASP A 107 -2.97 -17.51 -1.79
CA ASP A 107 -4.24 -18.09 -2.22
C ASP A 107 -4.62 -19.26 -1.28
N LEU A 108 -5.92 -19.53 -1.17
CA LEU A 108 -6.43 -20.64 -0.36
C LEU A 108 -6.23 -21.97 -1.09
N SER A 109 -5.93 -23.01 -0.35
CA SER A 109 -5.96 -24.36 -0.87
C SER A 109 -7.40 -24.84 -1.06
N SER A 110 -7.66 -25.44 -2.23
CA SER A 110 -8.98 -25.96 -2.58
C SER A 110 -9.16 -27.39 -2.09
N LYS A 111 -10.42 -27.78 -1.91
CA LYS A 111 -10.84 -29.13 -1.56
C LYS A 111 -10.39 -30.13 -2.65
N THR A 112 -9.74 -31.21 -2.23
CA THR A 112 -9.44 -32.37 -3.07
C THR A 112 -10.22 -33.57 -2.53
N ALA A 113 -10.33 -34.65 -3.31
CA ALA A 113 -10.99 -35.88 -2.90
C ALA A 113 -10.43 -36.49 -1.59
N GLN A 114 -9.22 -36.09 -1.19
CA GLN A 114 -8.51 -36.59 0.00
C GLN A 114 -8.48 -35.58 1.19
N SER A 115 -9.00 -34.37 1.00
CA SER A 115 -8.94 -33.29 2.01
C SER A 115 -10.33 -32.68 2.22
N GLU A 116 -11.05 -33.21 3.22
CA GLU A 116 -12.36 -32.64 3.63
C GLU A 116 -12.26 -31.27 4.29
N ASN A 117 -11.08 -30.89 4.79
CA ASN A 117 -10.82 -29.66 5.56
C ASN A 117 -9.98 -28.64 4.80
N ALA A 118 -10.31 -28.40 3.51
CA ALA A 118 -9.62 -27.40 2.72
C ALA A 118 -9.83 -25.98 3.26
N GLU A 119 -8.91 -25.06 2.94
CA GLU A 119 -8.96 -23.69 3.45
C GLU A 119 -10.12 -22.92 2.85
N ASP A 120 -10.42 -23.13 1.55
CA ASP A 120 -11.57 -22.56 0.87
C ASP A 120 -12.89 -22.96 1.57
N THR A 121 -13.04 -24.23 1.90
CA THR A 121 -14.23 -24.72 2.62
C THR A 121 -14.38 -24.07 4.00
N ARG A 122 -13.27 -23.91 4.74
CA ARG A 122 -13.31 -23.20 6.04
C ARG A 122 -13.66 -21.73 5.88
N TRP A 123 -13.16 -21.10 4.83
CA TRP A 123 -13.49 -19.72 4.50
C TRP A 123 -14.97 -19.58 4.15
N ASP A 124 -15.50 -20.41 3.26
CA ASP A 124 -16.91 -20.37 2.81
C ASP A 124 -17.87 -20.63 3.97
N ASN A 125 -17.55 -21.57 4.86
CA ASN A 125 -18.33 -21.81 6.07
C ASN A 125 -18.33 -20.56 6.98
N MET A 126 -17.19 -19.90 7.13
CA MET A 126 -17.10 -18.65 7.90
C MET A 126 -17.94 -17.54 7.28
N ILE A 127 -17.88 -17.38 5.94
CA ILE A 127 -18.70 -16.39 5.22
C ILE A 127 -20.19 -16.66 5.43
N THR A 128 -20.60 -17.92 5.33
CA THR A 128 -22.00 -18.34 5.58
C THR A 128 -22.43 -17.97 7.00
N ASP A 129 -21.64 -18.30 7.99
CA ASP A 129 -21.93 -17.96 9.40
C ASP A 129 -22.02 -16.44 9.62
N MET A 130 -21.08 -15.67 9.02
CA MET A 130 -21.09 -14.21 9.16
C MET A 130 -22.27 -13.58 8.43
N GLY A 131 -22.68 -14.11 7.28
CA GLY A 131 -23.87 -13.66 6.56
C GLY A 131 -25.18 -13.91 7.31
N LEU A 132 -25.27 -15.01 8.08
CA LEU A 132 -26.40 -15.27 8.97
C LEU A 132 -26.43 -14.31 10.17
N GLU A 133 -25.24 -14.03 10.75
CA GLU A 133 -25.13 -13.14 11.93
C GLU A 133 -25.27 -11.65 11.55
N TYR A 134 -24.77 -11.25 10.36
CA TYR A 134 -24.77 -9.88 9.85
C TYR A 134 -25.22 -9.83 8.38
N PRO A 135 -26.52 -9.88 8.08
CA PRO A 135 -27.03 -9.92 6.70
C PRO A 135 -26.70 -8.69 5.85
N ASP A 136 -26.38 -7.58 6.51
CA ASP A 136 -25.98 -6.31 5.89
C ASP A 136 -24.47 -6.17 5.67
N LEU A 137 -23.68 -7.22 5.94
CA LEU A 137 -22.23 -7.22 5.81
C LEU A 137 -21.75 -8.15 4.70
N THR A 138 -21.05 -7.60 3.71
CA THR A 138 -20.31 -8.38 2.73
C THR A 138 -18.87 -8.55 3.20
N VAL A 139 -18.38 -9.79 3.31
CA VAL A 139 -17.00 -10.11 3.66
C VAL A 139 -16.27 -10.62 2.43
N GLU A 140 -15.13 -10.03 2.10
CA GLU A 140 -14.34 -10.35 0.92
C GLU A 140 -12.93 -10.79 1.31
N LEU A 141 -12.38 -11.73 0.54
CA LEU A 141 -10.99 -12.14 0.64
C LEU A 141 -10.16 -11.47 -0.46
N TRP A 142 -9.15 -10.74 -0.04
CA TRP A 142 -8.07 -10.31 -0.92
C TRP A 142 -6.87 -11.20 -0.68
N ASN A 143 -6.83 -12.28 -1.43
CA ASN A 143 -5.74 -13.25 -1.46
C ASN A 143 -4.57 -12.73 -2.30
N GLU A 144 -3.50 -13.53 -2.44
CA GLU A 144 -2.34 -13.19 -3.26
C GLU A 144 -2.72 -12.78 -4.68
N THR A 145 -3.54 -13.58 -5.37
CA THR A 145 -3.99 -13.31 -6.74
C THR A 145 -4.69 -11.95 -6.85
N LYS A 146 -5.57 -11.61 -5.92
CA LYS A 146 -6.26 -10.32 -5.91
C LYS A 146 -5.30 -9.16 -5.64
N LEU A 147 -4.40 -9.30 -4.65
CA LEU A 147 -3.40 -8.29 -4.33
C LEU A 147 -2.44 -8.05 -5.50
N VAL A 148 -2.01 -9.11 -6.20
CA VAL A 148 -1.19 -8.99 -7.41
C VAL A 148 -1.92 -8.21 -8.49
N THR A 149 -3.19 -8.53 -8.72
CA THR A 149 -4.02 -7.83 -9.73
C THR A 149 -4.12 -6.34 -9.43
N GLU A 150 -4.35 -5.98 -8.18
CA GLU A 150 -4.37 -4.57 -7.79
C GLU A 150 -3.01 -3.89 -7.97
N LEU A 151 -1.93 -4.52 -7.50
CA LEU A 151 -0.55 -3.99 -7.58
C LEU A 151 -0.01 -3.85 -9.02
N GLN A 152 -0.56 -4.58 -9.98
CA GLN A 152 -0.22 -4.44 -11.40
C GLN A 152 -0.82 -3.19 -12.06
N LYS A 153 -1.73 -2.51 -11.40
CA LYS A 153 -2.31 -1.27 -11.93
C LYS A 153 -1.24 -0.17 -12.02
N PRO A 154 -1.23 0.64 -13.09
CA PRO A 154 -0.25 1.70 -13.28
C PRO A 154 -0.16 2.68 -12.10
N ALA A 155 -1.29 2.97 -11.44
CA ALA A 155 -1.35 3.83 -10.26
C ALA A 155 -0.55 3.29 -9.06
N LEU A 156 -0.35 1.97 -8.97
CA LEU A 156 0.35 1.29 -7.88
C LEU A 156 1.78 0.84 -8.24
N ALA A 157 2.27 1.17 -9.45
CA ALA A 157 3.60 0.76 -9.90
C ALA A 157 4.74 1.20 -8.94
N GLY A 158 4.63 2.40 -8.36
CA GLY A 158 5.59 2.88 -7.36
C GLY A 158 5.54 2.08 -6.06
N ILE A 159 4.35 1.70 -5.60
CA ILE A 159 4.14 0.86 -4.42
C ILE A 159 4.71 -0.54 -4.65
N PHE A 160 4.42 -1.12 -5.82
CA PHE A 160 4.99 -2.41 -6.20
C PHE A 160 6.52 -2.40 -6.19
N LYS A 161 7.14 -1.39 -6.82
CA LYS A 161 8.60 -1.22 -6.82
C LYS A 161 9.17 -1.09 -5.42
N PHE A 162 8.56 -0.25 -4.59
CA PHE A 162 8.99 -0.05 -3.21
C PHE A 162 9.03 -1.36 -2.42
N TRP A 163 7.98 -2.17 -2.49
CA TRP A 163 7.83 -3.35 -1.67
C TRP A 163 8.49 -4.63 -2.24
N PHE A 164 8.68 -4.73 -3.57
CA PHE A 164 9.09 -5.99 -4.21
C PHE A 164 10.32 -5.90 -5.11
N GLU A 165 10.70 -4.71 -5.50
CA GLU A 165 11.92 -4.50 -6.24
C GLU A 165 12.95 -3.86 -5.30
N ASN A 166 14.20 -4.32 -5.37
CA ASN A 166 15.28 -3.50 -4.83
C ASN A 166 15.26 -2.22 -5.66
N ALA A 167 14.69 -1.17 -5.11
CA ALA A 167 14.77 0.15 -5.69
C ALA A 167 16.23 0.64 -5.55
N GLU A 168 17.14 0.03 -6.27
CA GLU A 168 18.27 0.75 -6.77
C GLU A 168 17.63 1.80 -7.67
N VAL A 169 17.62 3.03 -7.17
CA VAL A 169 17.23 4.20 -7.97
C VAL A 169 18.18 4.16 -9.16
N SER A 170 17.72 3.62 -10.28
CA SER A 170 18.57 3.55 -11.47
C SER A 170 18.85 4.97 -11.92
N ASP A 171 20.05 5.23 -12.44
CA ASP A 171 20.42 6.52 -13.02
C ASP A 171 19.34 7.01 -14.00
N GLU A 172 18.69 6.09 -14.72
CA GLU A 172 17.60 6.37 -15.66
C GLU A 172 16.32 6.84 -14.97
N SER A 173 15.93 6.28 -13.81
CA SER A 173 14.75 6.74 -13.08
C SER A 173 14.96 8.10 -12.46
N VAL A 174 16.18 8.42 -12.01
CA VAL A 174 16.57 9.76 -11.54
C VAL A 174 16.54 10.76 -12.72
N TYR A 175 17.13 10.38 -13.84
CA TYR A 175 17.14 11.22 -15.05
C TYR A 175 15.70 11.48 -15.55
N TYR A 176 14.85 10.46 -15.61
CA TYR A 176 13.45 10.61 -16.00
C TYR A 176 12.65 11.50 -15.03
N ALA A 177 12.84 11.31 -13.71
CA ALA A 177 12.22 12.15 -12.70
C ALA A 177 12.68 13.60 -12.79
N PHE A 178 13.97 13.82 -13.08
CA PHE A 178 14.57 15.13 -13.29
C PHE A 178 14.02 15.80 -14.56
N GLU A 179 13.97 15.10 -15.71
CA GLU A 179 13.41 15.61 -16.94
C GLU A 179 11.92 15.94 -16.82
N LYS A 180 11.17 15.09 -16.11
CA LYS A 180 9.76 15.35 -15.83
C LYS A 180 9.56 16.58 -14.93
N ALA A 181 10.37 16.73 -13.90
CA ALA A 181 10.34 17.90 -13.02
C ALA A 181 10.75 19.17 -13.80
N LYS A 182 11.79 19.11 -14.61
CA LYS A 182 12.26 20.19 -15.47
C LYS A 182 11.18 20.62 -16.46
N ASN A 183 10.53 19.68 -17.16
CA ASN A 183 9.47 19.96 -18.11
C ASN A 183 8.21 20.52 -17.42
N SER A 184 7.84 20.01 -16.25
CA SER A 184 6.77 20.53 -15.42
C SER A 184 7.05 21.97 -14.95
N TRP A 185 8.31 22.28 -14.65
CA TRP A 185 8.75 23.58 -14.16
C TRP A 185 8.84 24.62 -15.27
N LEU A 186 9.32 24.23 -16.46
CA LEU A 186 9.37 25.10 -17.65
C LEU A 186 7.97 25.46 -18.17
N MET A 187 6.94 24.66 -17.89
CA MET A 187 5.55 24.94 -18.24
C MET A 187 4.85 25.91 -17.29
N THR A 188 5.34 26.05 -16.04
CA THR A 188 4.80 26.99 -15.06
C THR A 188 5.69 28.22 -14.97
N LYS A 189 5.31 29.27 -15.72
CA LYS A 189 5.78 30.67 -15.68
C LYS A 189 7.12 30.89 -14.94
N TYR A 190 8.13 31.21 -15.73
CA TYR A 190 9.37 31.84 -15.29
C TYR A 190 9.04 33.05 -14.40
N VAL A 191 9.29 32.94 -13.13
CA VAL A 191 9.25 34.06 -12.16
C VAL A 191 10.68 34.37 -11.78
N PRO A 192 11.30 35.43 -12.41
CA PRO A 192 12.72 35.74 -12.20
C PRO A 192 13.10 36.06 -10.75
N GLU A 193 12.12 36.47 -9.95
CA GLU A 193 12.31 36.94 -8.59
C GLU A 193 12.31 35.80 -7.54
N LEU A 194 11.87 34.64 -7.90
CA LEU A 194 12.02 33.43 -7.09
C LEU A 194 13.30 32.70 -7.49
N ASN A 195 14.43 33.16 -6.98
CA ASN A 195 15.69 32.45 -7.01
C ASN A 195 15.58 31.14 -6.20
N ALA A 196 14.77 30.19 -6.74
CA ALA A 196 14.42 28.93 -6.10
C ALA A 196 15.57 27.88 -6.14
N PHE A 197 16.76 28.27 -6.60
CA PHE A 197 17.92 27.38 -6.69
C PHE A 197 18.35 26.84 -5.33
N GLY A 198 18.29 27.64 -4.28
CA GLY A 198 18.55 27.16 -2.93
C GLY A 198 17.51 26.15 -2.43
N SER A 199 16.27 26.26 -2.86
CA SER A 199 15.19 25.41 -2.39
C SER A 199 15.15 24.05 -3.07
N ILE A 200 15.47 23.95 -4.37
CA ILE A 200 15.53 22.66 -5.08
C ILE A 200 16.73 21.85 -4.62
N ALA A 201 17.90 22.45 -4.52
CA ALA A 201 19.08 21.81 -3.96
C ALA A 201 18.85 21.38 -2.50
N HIS A 202 18.11 22.16 -1.72
CA HIS A 202 17.77 21.85 -0.34
C HIS A 202 16.73 20.73 -0.25
N VAL A 203 15.68 20.73 -1.07
CA VAL A 203 14.66 19.66 -1.14
C VAL A 203 15.28 18.36 -1.65
N VAL A 204 16.11 18.42 -2.68
CA VAL A 204 16.85 17.25 -3.17
C VAL A 204 17.83 16.76 -2.10
N SER A 205 18.52 17.67 -1.40
CA SER A 205 19.42 17.33 -0.28
C SER A 205 18.69 16.74 0.92
N GLN A 206 17.50 17.23 1.25
CA GLN A 206 16.65 16.63 2.30
C GLN A 206 16.10 15.26 1.89
N LEU A 207 15.53 15.13 0.70
CA LEU A 207 15.05 13.86 0.18
C LEU A 207 16.16 12.81 0.08
N LEU A 208 17.37 13.23 -0.25
CA LEU A 208 18.52 12.35 -0.36
C LEU A 208 19.28 12.20 0.96
N GLY A 209 19.18 13.14 1.88
CA GLY A 209 19.80 13.07 3.23
C GLY A 209 19.16 11.99 4.11
N GLU A 210 17.86 11.75 3.97
CA GLU A 210 17.17 10.61 4.60
C GLU A 210 17.54 9.26 3.95
N ILE A 211 17.89 9.26 2.66
CA ILE A 211 18.38 8.10 1.93
C ILE A 211 19.90 7.89 2.15
N GLY A 212 20.62 8.91 2.61
CA GLY A 212 22.09 9.06 2.57
C GLY A 212 22.91 8.18 3.52
N GLN A 213 22.34 7.25 4.28
CA GLN A 213 23.14 6.34 5.13
C GLN A 213 23.62 5.05 4.44
N ARG A 214 23.39 4.85 3.12
CA ARG A 214 23.82 3.66 2.40
C ARG A 214 24.97 3.96 1.44
N LYS A 215 26.15 3.34 1.68
CA LYS A 215 27.43 3.48 0.95
C LYS A 215 27.37 3.34 -0.59
N LYS A 216 26.28 2.87 -1.20
CA LYS A 216 26.11 2.75 -2.66
C LYS A 216 25.65 4.03 -3.35
N GLN A 217 25.16 5.01 -2.62
CA GLN A 217 24.53 6.22 -3.16
C GLN A 217 25.52 7.34 -3.51
N THR A 218 26.79 7.21 -3.14
CA THR A 218 27.82 8.23 -3.39
C THR A 218 28.02 8.50 -4.88
N LYS A 219 27.93 7.47 -5.73
CA LYS A 219 28.09 7.61 -7.19
C LYS A 219 26.91 8.32 -7.85
N THR A 220 25.67 7.99 -7.44
CA THR A 220 24.46 8.66 -7.95
C THR A 220 24.43 10.13 -7.53
N PHE A 221 24.88 10.42 -6.31
CA PHE A 221 25.03 11.79 -5.79
C PHE A 221 26.04 12.61 -6.59
N GLN A 222 27.20 12.04 -6.90
CA GLN A 222 28.21 12.68 -7.72
C GLN A 222 27.68 13.00 -9.12
N LYS A 223 26.94 12.09 -9.73
CA LYS A 223 26.37 12.27 -11.07
C LYS A 223 25.26 13.33 -11.10
N ILE A 224 24.41 13.40 -10.06
CA ILE A 224 23.42 14.48 -9.91
C ILE A 224 24.13 15.83 -9.74
N HIS A 225 25.20 15.86 -8.94
CA HIS A 225 25.99 17.08 -8.73
C HIS A 225 26.65 17.56 -10.03
N GLU A 226 27.21 16.65 -10.83
CA GLU A 226 27.79 16.96 -12.15
C GLU A 226 26.72 17.48 -13.13
N LEU A 227 25.57 16.82 -13.22
CA LEU A 227 24.45 17.25 -14.07
C LEU A 227 23.92 18.63 -13.66
N CYS A 228 23.83 18.91 -12.36
CA CYS A 228 23.44 20.24 -11.88
C CYS A 228 24.51 21.28 -12.26
N LYS A 229 25.80 20.95 -12.17
CA LYS A 229 26.92 21.84 -12.50
C LYS A 229 26.95 22.17 -14.00
N ASP A 230 26.74 21.16 -14.87
CA ASP A 230 26.68 21.34 -16.32
C ASP A 230 25.50 22.21 -16.73
N TYR A 231 24.35 22.06 -16.05
CA TYR A 231 23.18 22.90 -16.26
C TYR A 231 23.44 24.38 -15.89
N TYR A 232 24.15 24.63 -14.81
CA TYR A 232 24.53 25.98 -14.39
C TYR A 232 25.47 26.65 -15.41
N SER A 233 26.46 25.90 -15.89
CA SER A 233 27.44 26.42 -16.89
C SER A 233 26.77 26.75 -18.22
N ALA A 234 25.68 26.01 -18.57
CA ALA A 234 24.92 26.26 -19.81
C ALA A 234 23.89 27.41 -19.66
N ALA A 235 23.51 27.77 -18.43
CA ALA A 235 22.57 28.87 -18.17
C ALA A 235 23.27 30.24 -18.02
N GLU A 236 24.62 30.25 -17.84
CA GLU A 236 25.43 31.45 -17.74
C GLU A 236 26.13 31.82 -19.09
N ALA A 237 25.98 30.98 -20.13
CA ALA A 237 26.51 31.20 -21.47
C ALA A 237 25.41 31.69 -22.43
#